data_213539caed75d7b62c94696df7a12af8
#
_entry.id   213539caed75d7b62c94696df7a12af8
#
_cell.length_a   1.000
_cell.length_b   1.000
_cell.length_c   1.000
_cell.angle_alpha   90.00
_cell.angle_beta   90.00
_cell.angle_gamma   90.00
#
_symmetry.space_group_name_H-M   'P 1'
#
loop_
_entity.id
_entity.type
_entity.pdbx_description
1 polymer ?
#
loop_
_entity_poly.entity_id
_entity_poly.type
_entity_poly.pdbx_seq_one_letter_code
_entity_poly.pdbx_strand_id
1 'polypeptide(L)'
;MEVTRPMSKQEERALEALPPSAKFVYKILEYEAPLTQKEIIEETQLTQRTVYNALQDLEKIDVIDSHPLRTDLRQDVYYLK
;
A
#
# COMPACT_ATOMS: atom_id res chain seq x y z
N MET A 1 8.57 -18.42 6.25
CA MET A 1 7.57 -17.52 6.81
C MET A 1 8.05 -16.08 6.83
N GLU A 2 7.20 -15.23 6.38
CA GLU A 2 7.48 -13.82 6.33
C GLU A 2 7.48 -13.21 7.73
N VAL A 3 8.49 -12.42 8.03
CA VAL A 3 8.54 -11.70 9.31
C VAL A 3 8.40 -10.23 9.02
N THR A 4 7.24 -9.68 9.34
CA THR A 4 7.00 -8.26 9.22
C THR A 4 7.22 -7.61 10.57
N ARG A 5 7.77 -6.41 10.56
CA ARG A 5 7.92 -5.71 11.82
C ARG A 5 6.54 -5.42 12.41
N PRO A 6 6.36 -5.60 13.71
CA PRO A 6 5.07 -5.29 14.32
C PRO A 6 4.76 -3.80 14.21
N MET A 7 3.50 -3.48 13.98
CA MET A 7 3.05 -2.10 13.99
C MET A 7 3.04 -1.57 15.41
N SER A 8 3.44 -0.30 15.56
CA SER A 8 3.26 0.38 16.83
C SER A 8 1.77 0.70 17.01
N LYS A 9 1.37 1.01 18.24
CA LYS A 9 -0.01 1.41 18.50
C LYS A 9 -0.40 2.67 17.75
N GLN A 10 0.55 3.59 17.58
CA GLN A 10 0.29 4.80 16.81
C GLN A 10 0.01 4.48 15.34
N GLU A 11 0.77 3.55 14.78
CA GLU A 11 0.56 3.14 13.39
C GLU A 11 -0.78 2.44 13.23
N GLU A 12 -1.14 1.59 14.19
CA GLU A 12 -2.42 0.90 14.14
C GLU A 12 -3.59 1.88 14.18
N ARG A 13 -3.51 2.87 15.07
CA ARG A 13 -4.55 3.90 15.17
C ARG A 13 -4.65 4.72 13.91
N ALA A 14 -3.51 5.10 13.35
CA ALA A 14 -3.49 5.89 12.13
C ALA A 14 -4.11 5.10 10.98
N LEU A 15 -3.80 3.81 10.88
CA LEU A 15 -4.36 2.97 9.84
C LEU A 15 -5.86 2.81 10.02
N GLU A 16 -6.32 2.61 11.26
CA GLU A 16 -7.75 2.47 11.52
C GLU A 16 -8.56 3.71 11.19
N ALA A 17 -7.93 4.87 11.25
CA ALA A 17 -8.58 6.13 10.94
C ALA A 17 -8.72 6.38 9.44
N LEU A 18 -8.06 5.57 8.61
CA LEU A 18 -8.13 5.75 7.16
C LEU A 18 -9.41 5.16 6.59
N PRO A 19 -9.79 5.62 5.37
CA PRO A 19 -10.97 5.04 4.69
C PRO A 19 -10.81 3.55 4.45
N PRO A 20 -11.92 2.83 4.28
CA PRO A 20 -11.87 1.38 4.02
C PRO A 20 -11.02 1.02 2.80
N SER A 21 -11.02 1.85 1.76
CA SER A 21 -10.21 1.58 0.57
C SER A 21 -8.72 1.54 0.90
N ALA A 22 -8.26 2.45 1.77
CA ALA A 22 -6.85 2.46 2.16
C ALA A 22 -6.50 1.21 2.98
N LYS A 23 -7.40 0.80 3.86
CA LYS A 23 -7.19 -0.43 4.63
C LYS A 23 -7.15 -1.65 3.73
N PHE A 24 -8.00 -1.67 2.70
CA PHE A 24 -8.03 -2.77 1.74
C PHE A 24 -6.72 -2.85 0.96
N VAL A 25 -6.23 -1.70 0.47
CA VAL A 25 -4.95 -1.66 -0.25
C VAL A 25 -3.81 -2.12 0.67
N TYR A 26 -3.82 -1.67 1.91
CA TYR A 26 -2.82 -2.10 2.87
C TYR A 26 -2.83 -3.62 3.02
N LYS A 27 -4.02 -4.22 3.15
CA LYS A 27 -4.16 -5.65 3.32
C LYS A 27 -3.63 -6.42 2.10
N ILE A 28 -3.93 -5.92 0.90
CA ILE A 28 -3.42 -6.55 -0.32
C ILE A 28 -1.88 -6.50 -0.35
N LEU A 29 -1.31 -5.36 0.04
CA LEU A 29 0.16 -5.25 0.09
C LEU A 29 0.75 -6.17 1.15
N GLU A 30 0.03 -6.36 2.24
CA GLU A 30 0.48 -7.27 3.30
C GLU A 30 0.66 -8.69 2.78
N TYR A 31 -0.22 -9.13 1.88
CA TYR A 31 -0.18 -10.48 1.35
C TYR A 31 0.61 -10.63 0.06
N GLU A 32 0.68 -9.60 -0.77
CA GLU A 32 1.17 -9.74 -2.14
C GLU A 32 2.25 -8.74 -2.55
N ALA A 33 2.69 -7.86 -1.67
CA ALA A 33 3.73 -6.90 -2.04
C ALA A 33 5.00 -7.62 -2.46
N PRO A 34 5.80 -7.01 -3.36
CA PRO A 34 5.62 -5.67 -3.93
C PRO A 34 4.67 -5.66 -5.12
N LEU A 35 3.91 -4.58 -5.25
CA LEU A 35 2.95 -4.45 -6.36
C LEU A 35 3.03 -3.03 -6.93
N THR A 36 2.83 -2.94 -8.25
CA THR A 36 2.65 -1.64 -8.89
C THR A 36 1.23 -1.14 -8.65
N GLN A 37 1.01 0.14 -8.90
CA GLN A 37 -0.35 0.69 -8.79
C GLN A 37 -1.32 -0.05 -9.71
N LYS A 38 -0.89 -0.36 -10.92
CA LYS A 38 -1.73 -1.09 -11.87
C LYS A 38 -2.12 -2.46 -11.32
N GLU A 39 -1.17 -3.16 -10.73
CA GLU A 39 -1.44 -4.46 -10.13
C GLU A 39 -2.40 -4.35 -8.95
N ILE A 40 -2.25 -3.30 -8.15
CA ILE A 40 -3.15 -3.07 -7.03
C ILE A 40 -4.58 -2.83 -7.54
N ILE A 41 -4.71 -2.04 -8.61
CA ILE A 41 -6.02 -1.80 -9.23
C ILE A 41 -6.65 -3.13 -9.68
N GLU A 42 -5.86 -3.97 -10.31
CA GLU A 42 -6.33 -5.27 -10.78
C GLU A 42 -6.76 -6.18 -9.63
N GLU A 43 -5.98 -6.18 -8.56
CA GLU A 43 -6.27 -7.04 -7.41
C GLU A 43 -7.49 -6.56 -6.61
N THR A 44 -7.67 -5.25 -6.49
CA THR A 44 -8.71 -4.69 -5.65
C THR A 44 -10.00 -4.37 -6.41
N GLN A 45 -9.91 -4.23 -7.73
CA GLN A 45 -11.03 -3.79 -8.56
C GLN A 45 -11.50 -2.38 -8.19
N LEU A 46 -10.68 -1.62 -7.48
CA LEU A 46 -10.94 -0.22 -7.19
C LEU A 46 -10.54 0.64 -8.38
N THR A 47 -11.04 1.87 -8.43
CA THR A 47 -10.65 2.78 -9.50
C THR A 47 -9.23 3.25 -9.29
N GLN A 48 -8.61 3.72 -10.37
CA GLN A 48 -7.25 4.27 -10.29
C GLN A 48 -7.18 5.41 -9.27
N ARG A 49 -8.19 6.28 -9.26
CA ARG A 49 -8.24 7.41 -8.34
C ARG A 49 -8.27 6.95 -6.89
N THR A 50 -9.12 5.95 -6.61
CA THR A 50 -9.24 5.43 -5.25
C THR A 50 -7.95 4.78 -4.79
N VAL A 51 -7.31 4.00 -5.67
CA VAL A 51 -6.02 3.37 -5.33
C VAL A 51 -4.95 4.43 -5.10
N TYR A 52 -4.90 5.45 -5.97
CA TYR A 52 -3.94 6.52 -5.80
C TYR A 52 -4.12 7.21 -4.44
N ASN A 53 -5.36 7.56 -4.11
CA ASN A 53 -5.64 8.22 -2.82
C ASN A 53 -5.28 7.31 -1.64
N ALA A 54 -5.58 6.02 -1.76
CA ALA A 54 -5.25 5.06 -0.71
C ALA A 54 -3.74 4.99 -0.48
N LEU A 55 -2.97 4.94 -1.57
CA LEU A 55 -1.51 4.89 -1.46
C LEU A 55 -0.96 6.17 -0.84
N GLN A 56 -1.51 7.33 -1.21
CA GLN A 56 -1.11 8.59 -0.60
C GLN A 56 -1.38 8.60 0.90
N ASP A 57 -2.55 8.12 1.30
CA ASP A 57 -2.90 8.05 2.72
C ASP A 57 -1.94 7.13 3.48
N LEU A 58 -1.62 5.97 2.90
CA LEU A 58 -0.72 5.02 3.55
C LEU A 58 0.70 5.56 3.64
N GLU A 59 1.15 6.30 2.63
CA GLU A 59 2.46 6.92 2.69
C GLU A 59 2.53 8.01 3.75
N LYS A 60 1.45 8.75 3.93
CA LYS A 60 1.40 9.82 4.95
C LYS A 60 1.57 9.28 6.35
N ILE A 61 1.02 8.11 6.64
CA ILE A 61 1.19 7.50 7.97
C ILE A 61 2.42 6.61 8.04
N ASP A 62 3.19 6.58 6.97
CA ASP A 62 4.54 5.98 6.94
C ASP A 62 4.54 4.47 7.16
N VAL A 63 3.53 3.77 6.66
CA VAL A 63 3.45 2.31 6.77
C VAL A 63 3.83 1.60 5.48
N ILE A 64 3.95 2.34 4.37
CA ILE A 64 4.41 1.77 3.10
C ILE A 64 5.50 2.64 2.51
N ASP A 65 6.25 2.05 1.59
CA ASP A 65 7.29 2.74 0.85
C ASP A 65 7.21 2.31 -0.60
N SER A 66 8.01 2.92 -1.44
CA SER A 66 8.01 2.60 -2.86
C SER A 66 9.39 2.84 -3.47
N HIS A 67 9.61 2.20 -4.60
CA HIS A 67 10.80 2.50 -5.42
C HIS A 67 10.42 2.25 -6.88
N PRO A 68 11.19 2.83 -7.82
CA PRO A 68 10.89 2.64 -9.24
C PRO A 68 11.01 1.18 -9.66
N LEU A 69 10.12 0.77 -10.57
CA LEU A 69 10.19 -0.56 -11.17
C LEU A 69 11.37 -0.59 -12.15
N ARG A 70 12.25 -1.58 -12.02
CA ARG A 70 13.48 -1.64 -12.82
C ARG A 70 13.23 -1.72 -14.32
N THR A 71 12.17 -2.44 -14.69
CA THR A 71 11.84 -2.65 -16.11
C THR A 71 11.05 -1.51 -16.70
N ASP A 72 10.48 -0.64 -15.87
CA ASP A 72 9.74 0.53 -16.35
C ASP A 72 9.78 1.61 -15.27
N LEU A 73 10.74 2.52 -15.39
CA LEU A 73 10.98 3.55 -14.38
C LEU A 73 9.85 4.57 -14.25
N ARG A 74 8.87 4.52 -15.14
CA ARG A 74 7.68 5.36 -15.01
C ARG A 74 6.69 4.81 -13.98
N GLN A 75 6.90 3.57 -13.54
CA GLN A 75 6.05 2.93 -12.54
C GLN A 75 6.83 2.73 -11.25
N ASP A 76 6.12 2.79 -10.13
CA ASP A 76 6.69 2.46 -8.83
C ASP A 76 6.09 1.16 -8.32
N VAL A 77 6.86 0.43 -7.54
CA VAL A 77 6.35 -0.71 -6.79
C VAL A 77 6.22 -0.31 -5.33
N TYR A 78 5.17 -0.79 -4.69
CA TYR A 78 4.82 -0.44 -3.32
C TYR A 78 4.94 -1.65 -2.41
N TYR A 79 5.39 -1.42 -1.19
CA TYR A 79 5.59 -2.50 -0.22
C TYR A 79 5.48 -1.94 1.19
N LEU A 80 5.27 -2.83 2.15
CA LEU A 80 5.19 -2.42 3.56
C LEU A 80 6.57 -2.10 4.10
N LYS A 81 6.63 -1.13 4.98
CA LYS A 81 7.88 -0.79 5.67
C LYS A 81 8.22 -1.79 6.74
#